data_16c8282436d4ff1d70639d510c81c261
#
_entry.id   16c8282436d4ff1d70639d510c81c261
#
_cell.length_a   1.000
_cell.length_b   1.000
_cell.length_c   1.000
_cell.angle_alpha   90.00
_cell.angle_beta   90.00
_cell.angle_gamma   90.00
#
_symmetry.space_group_name_H-M   'P 1'
#
loop_
_entity.id
_entity.type
_entity.pdbx_description
1 polymer ?
#
loop_
_entity_poly.entity_id
_entity_poly.type
_entity_poly.pdbx_seq_one_letter_code
_entity_poly.pdbx_strand_id
1 'polypeptide(L)'
;GSYETAWTWLHKLRRAMVRPDRELLAGVVEVDESFVGGRATGRQGASTDKVPVMIAVENAGTQVNRKLLLGRVRLAVADAPGSKQLVEFARTTVAPGSLIRTDGARMFRVLAQEGYTHQYVSGYSSPEPGHVTLPGPHRVASLLKRWNAGTHHYRVEREHLQYYLDEFTFRFN
;
A
#
# COMPACT_ATOMS: atom_id res chain seq x y z
N GLY A 1 -18.29 -26.63 -15.11
CA GLY A 1 -18.48 -25.20 -14.78
C GLY A 1 -17.82 -24.29 -15.80
N SER A 2 -18.40 -23.10 -16.05
CA SER A 2 -17.78 -22.14 -16.97
C SER A 2 -16.62 -21.39 -16.29
N TYR A 3 -15.70 -20.85 -17.10
CA TYR A 3 -14.63 -19.96 -16.63
C TYR A 3 -15.20 -18.76 -15.86
N GLU A 4 -16.26 -18.15 -16.37
CA GLU A 4 -16.94 -17.01 -15.73
C GLU A 4 -17.48 -17.35 -14.34
N THR A 5 -18.04 -18.55 -14.15
CA THR A 5 -18.49 -19.00 -12.83
C THR A 5 -17.33 -19.09 -11.86
N ALA A 6 -16.21 -19.72 -12.25
CA ALA A 6 -15.03 -19.86 -11.39
C ALA A 6 -14.43 -18.48 -11.08
N TRP A 7 -14.32 -17.60 -12.06
CA TRP A 7 -13.82 -16.24 -11.90
C TRP A 7 -14.70 -15.42 -10.93
N THR A 8 -16.00 -15.47 -11.10
CA THR A 8 -16.98 -14.78 -10.22
C THR A 8 -16.87 -15.28 -8.77
N TRP A 9 -16.76 -16.59 -8.57
CA TRP A 9 -16.57 -17.16 -7.23
C TRP A 9 -15.27 -16.71 -6.58
N LEU A 10 -14.16 -16.68 -7.32
CA LEU A 10 -12.89 -16.19 -6.82
C LEU A 10 -12.98 -14.73 -6.35
N HIS A 11 -13.68 -13.86 -7.09
CA HIS A 11 -13.89 -12.48 -6.66
C HIS A 11 -14.77 -12.36 -5.41
N LYS A 12 -15.81 -13.18 -5.29
CA LYS A 12 -16.63 -13.25 -4.06
C LYS A 12 -15.78 -13.68 -2.86
N LEU A 13 -14.93 -14.69 -3.03
CA LEU A 13 -14.04 -15.16 -1.98
C LEU A 13 -13.02 -14.07 -1.58
N ARG A 14 -12.46 -13.33 -2.54
CA ARG A 14 -11.55 -12.20 -2.25
C ARG A 14 -12.22 -11.13 -1.41
N ARG A 15 -13.48 -10.80 -1.70
CA ARG A 15 -14.25 -9.86 -0.86
C ARG A 15 -14.45 -10.39 0.57
N ALA A 16 -14.67 -11.68 0.74
CA ALA A 16 -14.81 -12.30 2.05
C ALA A 16 -13.51 -12.34 2.86
N MET A 17 -12.35 -12.16 2.23
CA MET A 17 -11.05 -12.06 2.91
C MET A 17 -10.88 -10.74 3.67
N VAL A 18 -11.68 -9.72 3.36
CA VAL A 18 -11.70 -8.45 4.08
C VAL A 18 -12.76 -8.54 5.17
N ARG A 19 -12.34 -8.68 6.43
CA ARG A 19 -13.28 -8.60 7.55
C ARG A 19 -13.82 -7.17 7.65
N PRO A 20 -15.15 -6.99 7.82
CA PRO A 20 -15.68 -5.74 8.36
C PRO A 20 -14.95 -5.44 9.68
N ASP A 21 -14.91 -4.27 10.17
CA ASP A 21 -14.39 -3.91 11.50
C ASP A 21 -12.97 -4.46 11.82
N ARG A 22 -12.13 -4.65 10.79
CA ARG A 22 -10.74 -5.03 10.99
C ARG A 22 -10.01 -3.95 11.78
N GLU A 23 -9.19 -4.37 12.72
CA GLU A 23 -8.39 -3.48 13.55
C GLU A 23 -7.55 -2.51 12.71
N LEU A 24 -7.51 -1.26 13.14
CA LEU A 24 -6.65 -0.24 12.55
C LEU A 24 -5.18 -0.55 12.84
N LEU A 25 -4.30 -0.11 11.96
CA LEU A 25 -2.87 -0.12 12.21
C LEU A 25 -2.53 0.90 13.29
N ALA A 26 -1.62 0.58 14.21
CA ALA A 26 -1.31 1.43 15.35
C ALA A 26 0.20 1.60 15.57
N GLY A 27 0.57 2.54 16.43
CA GLY A 27 1.95 2.82 16.76
C GLY A 27 2.69 3.56 15.66
N VAL A 28 3.76 2.99 15.11
CA VAL A 28 4.50 3.56 13.99
C VAL A 28 4.02 2.92 12.69
N VAL A 29 3.46 3.73 11.79
CA VAL A 29 2.93 3.27 10.50
C VAL A 29 3.67 3.99 9.38
N GLU A 30 4.29 3.23 8.49
CA GLU A 30 4.93 3.77 7.28
C GLU A 30 3.90 3.81 6.15
N VAL A 31 3.76 4.96 5.50
CA VAL A 31 2.80 5.15 4.39
C VAL A 31 3.52 5.69 3.17
N ASP A 32 3.27 5.07 2.03
CA ASP A 32 3.85 5.45 0.74
C ASP A 32 2.89 5.08 -0.40
N GLU A 33 3.18 5.56 -1.60
CA GLU A 33 2.45 5.25 -2.82
C GLU A 33 3.31 4.37 -3.73
N SER A 34 2.69 3.43 -4.40
CA SER A 34 3.32 2.62 -5.43
C SER A 34 2.43 2.48 -6.65
N PHE A 35 3.02 2.25 -7.80
CA PHE A 35 2.30 2.06 -9.06
C PHE A 35 2.33 0.59 -9.47
N VAL A 36 1.14 0.02 -9.72
CA VAL A 36 0.94 -1.40 -10.05
C VAL A 36 0.27 -1.54 -11.41
N GLY A 37 0.61 -2.60 -12.15
CA GLY A 37 0.03 -2.90 -13.45
C GLY A 37 0.71 -2.20 -14.62
N GLY A 38 0.19 -2.46 -15.84
CA GLY A 38 0.64 -1.87 -17.09
C GLY A 38 2.02 -2.34 -17.58
N ARG A 39 2.19 -2.44 -18.90
CA ARG A 39 3.52 -2.54 -19.53
C ARG A 39 4.14 -1.15 -19.53
N ALA A 40 5.23 -0.96 -18.84
CA ALA A 40 5.96 0.30 -18.86
C ALA A 40 6.60 0.50 -20.24
N THR A 41 6.08 1.42 -21.01
CA THR A 41 6.75 1.96 -22.21
C THR A 41 7.67 3.11 -21.76
N GLY A 42 8.78 2.81 -21.11
CA GLY A 42 9.90 3.72 -20.91
C GLY A 42 9.71 4.98 -20.02
N ARG A 43 8.51 5.31 -19.55
CA ARG A 43 8.26 6.47 -18.66
C ARG A 43 7.89 6.02 -17.25
N GLN A 44 8.50 6.66 -16.24
CA GLN A 44 8.14 6.47 -14.83
C GLN A 44 7.12 7.53 -14.38
N GLY A 45 6.18 7.14 -13.49
CA GLY A 45 5.25 8.05 -12.82
C GLY A 45 3.82 8.07 -13.40
N ALA A 46 3.10 9.14 -13.07
CA ALA A 46 1.66 9.31 -13.32
C ALA A 46 1.22 9.34 -14.81
N SER A 47 2.14 9.32 -15.76
CA SER A 47 1.85 9.28 -17.20
C SER A 47 1.84 7.87 -17.81
N THR A 48 1.73 6.85 -16.98
CA THR A 48 1.68 5.43 -17.41
C THR A 48 0.32 4.85 -17.11
N ASP A 49 -0.08 3.78 -17.82
CA ASP A 49 -1.31 3.00 -17.55
C ASP A 49 -1.27 2.24 -16.21
N LYS A 50 -0.36 2.64 -15.32
CA LYS A 50 -0.22 2.03 -14.00
C LYS A 50 -1.21 2.65 -13.02
N VAL A 51 -1.78 1.82 -12.19
CA VAL A 51 -2.73 2.23 -11.15
C VAL A 51 -1.97 2.58 -9.88
N PRO A 52 -2.17 3.78 -9.29
CA PRO A 52 -1.60 4.12 -8.01
C PRO A 52 -2.23 3.29 -6.89
N VAL A 53 -1.41 2.79 -5.99
CA VAL A 53 -1.80 2.00 -4.81
C VAL A 53 -1.18 2.62 -3.58
N MET A 54 -2.00 2.97 -2.62
CA MET A 54 -1.56 3.39 -1.29
C MET A 54 -1.18 2.17 -0.46
N ILE A 55 -0.07 2.25 0.24
CA ILE A 55 0.49 1.19 1.07
C ILE A 55 0.72 1.74 2.46
N ALA A 56 0.06 1.17 3.47
CA ALA A 56 0.34 1.42 4.88
C ALA A 56 0.89 0.15 5.53
N VAL A 57 1.99 0.27 6.24
CA VAL A 57 2.68 -0.83 6.90
C VAL A 57 2.92 -0.49 8.35
N GLU A 58 2.38 -1.30 9.25
CA GLU A 58 2.66 -1.21 10.68
C GLU A 58 4.10 -1.68 10.95
N ASN A 59 4.86 -0.88 11.65
CA ASN A 59 6.19 -1.26 12.08
C ASN A 59 6.06 -2.06 13.38
N ALA A 60 6.33 -3.35 13.33
CA ALA A 60 6.20 -4.25 14.48
C ALA A 60 7.34 -4.12 15.50
N GLY A 61 8.17 -3.07 15.38
CA GLY A 61 9.24 -2.80 16.34
C GLY A 61 10.55 -3.48 16.00
N THR A 62 11.33 -3.77 16.99
CA THR A 62 12.74 -4.07 17.03
C THR A 62 13.30 -4.90 15.88
N GLN A 63 14.37 -4.42 15.28
CA GLN A 63 15.22 -5.20 14.38
C GLN A 63 15.85 -6.37 15.13
N VAL A 64 15.32 -7.57 14.96
CA VAL A 64 16.04 -8.78 15.33
C VAL A 64 17.07 -9.05 14.22
N ASN A 65 18.35 -9.01 14.56
CA ASN A 65 19.45 -9.21 13.60
C ASN A 65 19.45 -8.24 12.39
N ARG A 66 19.14 -6.96 12.61
CA ARG A 66 19.05 -5.92 11.57
C ARG A 66 17.97 -6.17 10.49
N LYS A 67 17.03 -7.06 10.75
CA LYS A 67 15.88 -7.28 9.85
C LYS A 67 14.70 -6.47 10.34
N LEU A 68 14.10 -5.72 9.42
CA LEU A 68 12.84 -5.03 9.68
C LEU A 68 11.74 -6.06 9.89
N LEU A 69 11.08 -6.01 11.04
CA LEU A 69 9.87 -6.78 11.28
C LEU A 69 8.68 -5.96 10.79
N LEU A 70 8.09 -6.41 9.69
CA LEU A 70 6.85 -5.85 9.18
C LEU A 70 5.69 -6.39 10.02
N GLY A 71 4.86 -5.48 10.48
CA GLY A 71 3.56 -5.80 11.05
C GLY A 71 2.50 -5.95 9.97
N ARG A 72 1.28 -5.61 10.34
CA ARG A 72 0.13 -5.68 9.43
C ARG A 72 0.25 -4.65 8.31
N VAL A 73 -0.32 -4.99 7.15
CA VAL A 73 -0.37 -4.10 6.00
C VAL A 73 -1.80 -3.77 5.61
N ARG A 74 -2.00 -2.61 4.99
CA ARG A 74 -3.23 -2.21 4.31
C ARG A 74 -2.88 -1.63 2.95
N LEU A 75 -3.65 -2.02 1.96
CA LEU A 75 -3.49 -1.59 0.58
C LEU A 75 -4.82 -1.07 0.05
N ALA A 76 -4.78 0.03 -0.70
CA ALA A 76 -5.95 0.55 -1.39
C ALA A 76 -5.58 1.12 -2.75
N VAL A 77 -6.45 0.90 -3.74
CA VAL A 77 -6.36 1.58 -5.04
C VAL A 77 -6.65 3.06 -4.83
N ALA A 78 -5.85 3.92 -5.43
CA ALA A 78 -6.11 5.35 -5.50
C ALA A 78 -6.53 5.75 -6.92
N ASP A 79 -7.50 6.69 -7.04
CA ASP A 79 -7.92 7.17 -8.36
C ASP A 79 -6.91 8.14 -8.96
N ALA A 80 -6.35 8.99 -8.11
CA ALA A 80 -5.25 9.88 -8.44
C ALA A 80 -4.44 10.14 -7.17
N PRO A 81 -3.14 10.41 -7.28
CA PRO A 81 -2.36 10.88 -6.15
C PRO A 81 -2.97 12.19 -5.62
N GLY A 82 -3.41 12.18 -4.36
CA GLY A 82 -4.01 13.37 -3.77
C GLY A 82 -4.31 13.27 -2.29
N SER A 83 -4.25 14.42 -1.62
CA SER A 83 -4.41 14.50 -0.16
C SER A 83 -5.77 14.03 0.34
N LYS A 84 -6.86 14.21 -0.43
CA LYS A 84 -8.20 13.78 0.00
C LYS A 84 -8.30 12.25 0.13
N GLN A 85 -7.84 11.50 -0.86
CA GLN A 85 -7.86 10.04 -0.82
C GLN A 85 -6.89 9.49 0.22
N LEU A 86 -5.76 10.17 0.41
CA LEU A 86 -4.80 9.83 1.45
C LEU A 86 -5.43 9.98 2.85
N VAL A 87 -6.14 11.08 3.12
CA VAL A 87 -6.83 11.29 4.40
C VAL A 87 -7.85 10.20 4.64
N GLU A 88 -8.69 9.89 3.64
CA GLU A 88 -9.67 8.83 3.74
C GLU A 88 -9.00 7.46 4.00
N PHE A 89 -7.95 7.15 3.27
CA PHE A 89 -7.16 5.95 3.49
C PHE A 89 -6.57 5.90 4.90
N ALA A 90 -5.96 6.99 5.37
CA ALA A 90 -5.40 7.06 6.72
C ALA A 90 -6.49 6.85 7.78
N ARG A 91 -7.64 7.56 7.68
CA ARG A 91 -8.76 7.43 8.63
C ARG A 91 -9.34 6.03 8.71
N THR A 92 -9.38 5.32 7.58
CA THR A 92 -9.95 3.95 7.50
C THR A 92 -8.96 2.85 7.82
N THR A 93 -7.67 3.16 7.89
CA THR A 93 -6.61 2.14 8.05
C THR A 93 -5.71 2.34 9.25
N VAL A 94 -5.54 3.57 9.75
CA VAL A 94 -4.60 3.91 10.82
C VAL A 94 -5.34 4.48 12.04
N ALA A 95 -5.00 3.98 13.22
CA ALA A 95 -5.58 4.45 14.47
C ALA A 95 -5.18 5.91 14.76
N PRO A 96 -6.12 6.76 15.22
CA PRO A 96 -5.80 8.12 15.65
C PRO A 96 -4.67 8.14 16.69
N GLY A 97 -3.85 9.19 16.63
CA GLY A 97 -2.69 9.32 17.53
C GLY A 97 -1.46 8.49 17.13
N SER A 98 -1.54 7.70 16.07
CA SER A 98 -0.38 6.97 15.55
C SER A 98 0.66 7.92 14.95
N LEU A 99 1.92 7.49 14.96
CA LEU A 99 3.01 8.14 14.24
C LEU A 99 3.02 7.64 12.78
N ILE A 100 2.70 8.50 11.83
CA ILE A 100 2.78 8.19 10.40
C ILE A 100 4.10 8.71 9.84
N ARG A 101 4.88 7.83 9.21
CA ARG A 101 6.13 8.14 8.50
C ARG A 101 5.91 8.08 6.99
N THR A 102 6.37 9.10 6.26
CA THR A 102 6.24 9.19 4.80
C THR A 102 7.52 9.72 4.15
N ASP A 103 7.58 9.72 2.82
CA ASP A 103 8.70 10.24 2.01
C ASP A 103 8.78 11.78 1.96
N GLY A 104 7.84 12.49 2.58
CA GLY A 104 7.80 13.96 2.61
C GLY A 104 7.17 14.61 1.38
N ALA A 105 6.53 13.86 0.48
CA ALA A 105 5.74 14.45 -0.60
C ALA A 105 4.66 15.39 -0.04
N ARG A 106 4.35 16.45 -0.78
CA ARG A 106 3.44 17.52 -0.30
C ARG A 106 2.08 17.00 0.14
N MET A 107 1.57 15.97 -0.53
CA MET A 107 0.26 15.39 -0.23
C MET A 107 0.16 14.82 1.19
N PHE A 108 1.25 14.36 1.77
CA PHE A 108 1.26 13.78 3.11
C PHE A 108 1.20 14.81 4.25
N ARG A 109 1.46 16.10 3.97
CA ARG A 109 1.46 17.16 5.01
C ARG A 109 0.11 17.35 5.70
N VAL A 110 -0.98 17.00 5.01
CA VAL A 110 -2.33 17.07 5.56
C VAL A 110 -2.53 16.15 6.77
N LEU A 111 -1.78 15.07 6.89
CA LEU A 111 -1.92 14.08 7.97
C LEU A 111 -1.71 14.69 9.36
N ALA A 112 -0.85 15.69 9.50
CA ALA A 112 -0.65 16.41 10.76
C ALA A 112 -1.91 17.17 11.20
N GLN A 113 -2.77 17.59 10.27
CA GLN A 113 -4.02 18.29 10.56
C GLN A 113 -5.16 17.30 10.91
N GLU A 114 -4.97 16.02 10.63
CA GLU A 114 -5.94 14.94 10.80
C GLU A 114 -5.78 14.18 12.13
N GLY A 115 -4.97 14.72 13.06
CA GLY A 115 -4.78 14.12 14.39
C GLY A 115 -3.70 13.04 14.46
N TYR A 116 -2.85 12.92 13.43
CA TYR A 116 -1.70 12.03 13.42
C TYR A 116 -0.41 12.78 13.77
N THR A 117 0.51 12.13 14.44
CA THR A 117 1.89 12.61 14.49
C THR A 117 2.54 12.28 13.16
N HIS A 118 2.90 13.30 12.37
CA HIS A 118 3.48 13.09 11.04
C HIS A 118 5.00 13.34 11.07
N GLN A 119 5.77 12.34 10.69
CA GLN A 119 7.21 12.40 10.48
C GLN A 119 7.53 12.12 9.02
N TYR A 120 8.07 13.10 8.33
CA TYR A 120 8.60 12.87 6.97
C TYR A 120 10.08 12.53 7.01
N VAL A 121 10.47 11.56 6.19
CA VAL A 121 11.85 11.17 5.96
C VAL A 121 12.19 11.64 4.56
N SER A 122 12.94 12.76 4.45
CA SER A 122 13.18 13.41 3.17
C SER A 122 13.91 12.49 2.19
N GLY A 123 13.22 11.98 1.20
CA GLY A 123 13.83 11.22 0.08
C GLY A 123 14.60 12.10 -0.88
N TYR A 124 14.30 13.40 -0.98
CA TYR A 124 14.94 14.33 -1.94
C TYR A 124 16.24 14.94 -1.43
N SER A 125 16.42 15.05 -0.13
CA SER A 125 17.62 15.60 0.53
C SER A 125 18.37 14.58 1.38
N SER A 126 17.88 13.35 1.46
CA SER A 126 18.60 12.26 2.11
C SER A 126 19.57 11.63 1.12
N PRO A 127 20.84 11.44 1.49
CA PRO A 127 21.75 10.64 0.68
C PRO A 127 21.38 9.16 0.64
N GLU A 128 20.40 8.74 1.45
CA GLU A 128 19.94 7.36 1.53
C GLU A 128 18.73 7.12 0.60
N PRO A 129 18.74 6.01 -0.15
CA PRO A 129 17.64 5.66 -1.04
C PRO A 129 16.34 5.31 -0.26
N GLY A 130 15.19 5.49 -0.89
CA GLY A 130 13.86 5.32 -0.28
C GLY A 130 13.64 3.97 0.42
N HIS A 131 14.23 2.88 -0.08
CA HIS A 131 14.14 1.55 0.55
C HIS A 131 14.88 1.45 1.91
N VAL A 132 15.73 2.41 2.22
CA VAL A 132 16.40 2.53 3.53
C VAL A 132 15.59 3.42 4.45
N THR A 133 14.98 4.48 3.91
CA THR A 133 14.23 5.47 4.70
C THR A 133 12.81 5.04 5.02
N LEU A 134 12.13 4.34 4.09
CA LEU A 134 10.80 3.75 4.25
C LEU A 134 10.79 2.27 3.82
N PRO A 135 11.49 1.41 4.56
CA PRO A 135 11.72 0.04 4.15
C PRO A 135 10.43 -0.81 4.06
N GLY A 136 9.42 -0.52 4.90
CA GLY A 136 8.17 -1.26 4.94
C GLY A 136 7.39 -1.19 3.63
N PRO A 137 6.92 -0.02 3.20
CA PRO A 137 6.19 0.15 1.95
C PRO A 137 6.97 -0.34 0.73
N HIS A 138 8.26 -0.03 0.64
CA HIS A 138 9.11 -0.51 -0.45
C HIS A 138 9.20 -2.04 -0.52
N ARG A 139 9.31 -2.70 0.64
CA ARG A 139 9.31 -4.17 0.72
C ARG A 139 7.97 -4.75 0.28
N VAL A 140 6.87 -4.19 0.78
CA VAL A 140 5.51 -4.63 0.42
C VAL A 140 5.25 -4.41 -1.06
N ALA A 141 5.61 -3.25 -1.61
CA ALA A 141 5.49 -2.96 -3.04
C ALA A 141 6.27 -3.96 -3.91
N SER A 142 7.49 -4.29 -3.50
CA SER A 142 8.31 -5.29 -4.20
C SER A 142 7.67 -6.68 -4.21
N LEU A 143 7.14 -7.11 -3.06
CA LEU A 143 6.44 -8.40 -2.93
C LEU A 143 5.14 -8.43 -3.73
N LEU A 144 4.35 -7.36 -3.67
CA LEU A 144 3.12 -7.20 -4.44
C LEU A 144 3.39 -7.28 -5.95
N LYS A 145 4.39 -6.55 -6.44
CA LYS A 145 4.77 -6.58 -7.86
C LYS A 145 5.22 -7.96 -8.30
N ARG A 146 6.01 -8.65 -7.48
CA ARG A 146 6.45 -10.03 -7.75
C ARG A 146 5.27 -11.00 -7.78
N TRP A 147 4.38 -10.92 -6.81
CA TRP A 147 3.18 -11.74 -6.75
C TRP A 147 2.27 -11.51 -7.96
N ASN A 148 2.03 -10.24 -8.32
CA ASN A 148 1.24 -9.88 -9.51
C ASN A 148 1.87 -10.40 -10.81
N ALA A 149 3.20 -10.28 -10.94
CA ALA A 149 3.92 -10.81 -12.09
C ALA A 149 3.78 -12.34 -12.21
N GLY A 150 3.97 -13.06 -11.11
CA GLY A 150 3.96 -14.52 -11.10
C GLY A 150 2.56 -15.14 -11.19
N THR A 151 1.55 -14.47 -10.62
CA THR A 151 0.19 -15.03 -10.54
C THR A 151 -0.74 -14.49 -11.63
N HIS A 152 -0.60 -13.23 -11.98
CA HIS A 152 -1.52 -12.53 -12.88
C HIS A 152 -0.85 -12.00 -14.16
N HIS A 153 0.45 -12.26 -14.34
CA HIS A 153 1.21 -11.83 -15.53
C HIS A 153 1.04 -10.33 -15.85
N TYR A 154 0.89 -9.48 -14.82
CA TYR A 154 0.56 -8.04 -14.92
C TYR A 154 -0.77 -7.71 -15.62
N ARG A 155 -1.62 -8.69 -15.89
CA ARG A 155 -2.93 -8.51 -16.53
C ARG A 155 -4.02 -8.33 -15.49
N VAL A 156 -3.92 -7.26 -14.71
CA VAL A 156 -4.94 -6.88 -13.73
C VAL A 156 -5.57 -5.58 -14.18
N GLU A 157 -6.86 -5.64 -14.49
CA GLU A 157 -7.64 -4.47 -14.82
C GLU A 157 -7.87 -3.63 -13.55
N ARG A 158 -7.90 -2.31 -13.72
CA ARG A 158 -8.06 -1.36 -12.61
C ARG A 158 -9.28 -1.69 -11.74
N GLU A 159 -10.40 -2.02 -12.39
CA GLU A 159 -11.68 -2.31 -11.74
C GLU A 159 -11.61 -3.51 -10.79
N HIS A 160 -10.69 -4.43 -11.04
CA HIS A 160 -10.52 -5.65 -10.26
C HIS A 160 -9.30 -5.60 -9.33
N LEU A 161 -8.46 -4.57 -9.43
CA LEU A 161 -7.20 -4.51 -8.69
C LEU A 161 -7.43 -4.57 -7.17
N GLN A 162 -8.47 -3.90 -6.64
CA GLN A 162 -8.75 -3.92 -5.20
C GLN A 162 -8.97 -5.35 -4.68
N TYR A 163 -9.67 -6.21 -5.40
CA TYR A 163 -9.85 -7.61 -5.01
C TYR A 163 -8.54 -8.38 -4.87
N TYR A 164 -7.58 -8.09 -5.74
CA TYR A 164 -6.26 -8.71 -5.68
C TYR A 164 -5.42 -8.12 -4.54
N LEU A 165 -5.56 -6.82 -4.26
CA LEU A 165 -4.91 -6.21 -3.09
C LEU A 165 -5.47 -6.79 -1.78
N ASP A 166 -6.77 -7.06 -1.72
CA ASP A 166 -7.43 -7.68 -0.58
C ASP A 166 -6.90 -9.12 -0.34
N GLU A 167 -6.80 -9.92 -1.39
CA GLU A 167 -6.19 -11.25 -1.32
C GLU A 167 -4.73 -11.19 -0.87
N PHE A 168 -3.93 -10.29 -1.47
CA PHE A 168 -2.54 -10.12 -1.09
C PHE A 168 -2.41 -9.72 0.38
N THR A 169 -3.21 -8.75 0.83
CA THR A 169 -3.23 -8.28 2.23
C THR A 169 -3.61 -9.41 3.19
N PHE A 170 -4.61 -10.22 2.84
CA PHE A 170 -5.03 -11.37 3.65
C PHE A 170 -3.93 -12.41 3.82
N ARG A 171 -3.19 -12.70 2.73
CA ARG A 171 -2.09 -13.66 2.75
C ARG A 171 -0.85 -13.15 3.48
N PHE A 172 -0.68 -11.82 3.50
CA PHE A 172 0.47 -11.17 4.11
C PHE A 172 0.33 -11.08 5.62
N ASN A 173 -0.86 -10.73 6.12
CA ASN A 173 -1.17 -10.55 7.55
C ASN A 173 -1.43 -11.87 8.26
#